data_a46155cf9e16e98fb353df6c9493a857
#
_entry.id   a46155cf9e16e98fb353df6c9493a857
#
_cell.length_a   1.000
_cell.length_b   1.000
_cell.length_c   1.000
_cell.angle_alpha   90.00
_cell.angle_beta   90.00
_cell.angle_gamma   90.00
#
_symmetry.space_group_name_H-M   'P 1'
#
loop_
_entity.id
_entity.type
_entity.pdbx_description
1 polymer ?
#
loop_
_entity_poly.entity_id
_entity_poly.type
_entity_poly.pdbx_seq_one_letter_code
_entity_poly.pdbx_strand_id
1 'polypeptide(L)'
;LCEIMLEDSAHIQEQEAEWKNRKAQRSGNELVEPDYTVEDAMAVMKQFVPQSYGKPLEVFPGITATFTDVGHLLGSASITLQVTENGESQTIVFSGDIGNLNQPLIRNPQYLTKADFVVMESTYGDRLHPGERPDYIKELTGILKETFDKGGNVVIPSFAVGRTQEMLY
;
A
#
# COMPACT_ATOMS: atom_id res chain seq x y z
N LEU A 1 -8.13 3.01 8.28
CA LEU A 1 -7.72 2.09 7.21
C LEU A 1 -6.90 0.93 7.78
N CYS A 2 -5.83 1.19 8.56
CA CYS A 2 -4.97 0.13 9.12
C CYS A 2 -5.74 -0.90 9.95
N GLU A 3 -6.72 -0.49 10.75
CA GLU A 3 -7.57 -1.39 11.53
C GLU A 3 -8.24 -2.44 10.61
N ILE A 4 -8.97 -1.97 9.59
CA ILE A 4 -9.66 -2.85 8.65
C ILE A 4 -8.68 -3.77 7.91
N MET A 5 -7.54 -3.22 7.46
CA MET A 5 -6.55 -3.98 6.69
C MET A 5 -5.83 -5.04 7.53
N LEU A 6 -5.49 -4.71 8.78
CA LEU A 6 -4.78 -5.64 9.65
C LEU A 6 -5.70 -6.76 10.14
N GLU A 7 -6.95 -6.45 10.48
CA GLU A 7 -7.94 -7.47 10.84
C GLU A 7 -8.23 -8.43 9.68
N ASP A 8 -8.44 -7.91 8.46
CA ASP A 8 -8.70 -8.71 7.28
C ASP A 8 -7.49 -9.62 6.94
N SER A 9 -6.29 -9.07 6.98
CA SER A 9 -5.06 -9.83 6.75
C SER A 9 -4.86 -10.92 7.81
N ALA A 10 -5.11 -10.64 9.09
CA ALA A 10 -5.03 -11.62 10.15
C ALA A 10 -6.04 -12.76 9.93
N HIS A 11 -7.28 -12.41 9.58
CA HIS A 11 -8.32 -13.41 9.29
C HIS A 11 -7.95 -14.33 8.12
N ILE A 12 -7.38 -13.78 7.06
CA ILE A 12 -6.89 -14.56 5.91
C ILE A 12 -5.79 -15.52 6.35
N GLN A 13 -4.82 -15.06 7.14
CA GLN A 13 -3.71 -15.89 7.63
C GLN A 13 -4.19 -17.02 8.54
N GLU A 14 -5.15 -16.76 9.43
CA GLU A 14 -5.76 -17.78 10.28
C GLU A 14 -6.45 -18.85 9.43
N GLN A 15 -7.22 -18.46 8.42
CA GLN A 15 -7.88 -19.39 7.51
C GLN A 15 -6.87 -20.22 6.69
N GLU A 16 -5.79 -19.59 6.22
CA GLU A 16 -4.73 -20.30 5.51
C GLU A 16 -4.02 -21.32 6.41
N ALA A 17 -3.71 -20.94 7.65
CA ALA A 17 -3.10 -21.84 8.62
C ALA A 17 -4.02 -23.03 8.92
N GLU A 18 -5.31 -22.80 9.14
CA GLU A 18 -6.30 -23.87 9.32
C GLU A 18 -6.38 -24.81 8.11
N TRP A 19 -6.36 -24.26 6.89
CA TRP A 19 -6.40 -25.06 5.68
C TRP A 19 -5.14 -25.91 5.51
N LYS A 20 -3.96 -25.34 5.76
CA LYS A 20 -2.68 -26.07 5.76
C LYS A 20 -2.68 -27.16 6.82
N ASN A 21 -3.18 -26.86 8.02
CA ASN A 21 -3.23 -27.80 9.14
C ASN A 21 -4.18 -28.98 8.89
N ARG A 22 -5.32 -28.75 8.26
CA ARG A 22 -6.20 -29.85 7.82
C ARG A 22 -5.52 -30.82 6.85
N LYS A 23 -4.64 -30.31 5.98
CA LYS A 23 -3.81 -31.17 5.10
C LYS A 23 -2.67 -31.85 5.85
N ALA A 24 -1.97 -31.12 6.72
CA ALA A 24 -0.85 -31.63 7.51
C ALA A 24 -1.28 -32.78 8.41
N GLN A 25 -2.43 -32.69 9.09
CA GLN A 25 -2.99 -33.77 9.91
C GLN A 25 -3.19 -35.08 9.13
N ARG A 26 -3.57 -34.99 7.84
CA ARG A 26 -3.78 -36.17 6.99
C ARG A 26 -2.48 -36.79 6.49
N SER A 27 -1.40 -36.01 6.41
CA SER A 27 -0.09 -36.41 5.89
C SER A 27 0.98 -36.60 6.97
N GLY A 28 0.66 -36.33 8.25
CA GLY A 28 1.62 -36.45 9.36
C GLY A 28 2.68 -35.35 9.38
N ASN A 29 2.44 -34.23 8.72
CA ASN A 29 3.34 -33.06 8.72
C ASN A 29 3.10 -32.19 9.96
N GLU A 30 4.09 -31.33 10.25
CA GLU A 30 3.97 -30.33 11.33
C GLU A 30 2.86 -29.32 11.05
N LEU A 31 2.21 -28.85 12.13
CA LEU A 31 1.22 -27.80 12.07
C LEU A 31 1.89 -26.44 11.95
N VAL A 32 1.24 -25.51 11.27
CA VAL A 32 1.69 -24.13 11.13
C VAL A 32 0.78 -23.19 11.92
N GLU A 33 1.35 -22.14 12.47
CA GLU A 33 0.62 -21.04 13.10
C GLU A 33 0.54 -19.85 12.12
N PRO A 34 -0.50 -18.99 12.23
CA PRO A 34 -0.53 -17.74 11.49
C PRO A 34 0.60 -16.83 11.99
N ASP A 35 1.11 -15.92 11.15
CA ASP A 35 2.17 -14.98 11.54
C ASP A 35 1.67 -14.02 12.64
N TYR A 36 0.38 -13.69 12.63
CA TYR A 36 -0.34 -12.99 13.68
C TYR A 36 -1.84 -13.27 13.58
N THR A 37 -2.54 -13.09 14.69
CA THR A 37 -3.97 -13.32 14.84
C THR A 37 -4.78 -12.03 14.75
N VAL A 38 -6.11 -12.15 14.65
CA VAL A 38 -7.03 -10.99 14.75
C VAL A 38 -6.87 -10.30 16.11
N GLU A 39 -6.64 -11.04 17.19
CA GLU A 39 -6.41 -10.47 18.52
C GLU A 39 -5.14 -9.62 18.56
N ASP A 40 -4.05 -10.06 17.92
CA ASP A 40 -2.81 -9.31 17.77
C ASP A 40 -3.02 -8.04 16.95
N ALA A 41 -3.76 -8.13 15.84
CA ALA A 41 -4.11 -6.99 15.01
C ALA A 41 -4.91 -5.92 15.78
N MET A 42 -5.89 -6.33 16.58
CA MET A 42 -6.65 -5.42 17.45
C MET A 42 -5.79 -4.83 18.57
N ALA A 43 -4.87 -5.60 19.13
CA ALA A 43 -3.99 -5.14 20.20
C ALA A 43 -3.01 -4.09 19.70
N VAL A 44 -2.42 -4.25 18.53
CA VAL A 44 -1.45 -3.31 17.95
C VAL A 44 -2.09 -1.95 17.63
N MET A 45 -3.39 -1.89 17.31
CA MET A 45 -4.08 -0.64 17.01
C MET A 45 -4.00 0.39 18.17
N LYS A 46 -3.87 -0.08 19.41
CA LYS A 46 -3.70 0.79 20.58
C LYS A 46 -2.34 1.51 20.61
N GLN A 47 -1.38 1.05 19.82
CA GLN A 47 -0.03 1.60 19.72
C GLN A 47 0.13 2.57 18.53
N PHE A 48 -0.89 2.70 17.69
CA PHE A 48 -0.83 3.59 16.52
C PHE A 48 -0.84 5.06 16.96
N VAL A 49 0.13 5.81 16.45
CA VAL A 49 0.24 7.25 16.63
C VAL A 49 0.12 7.92 15.27
N PRO A 50 -1.07 8.46 14.94
CA PRO A 50 -1.29 9.07 13.62
C PRO A 50 -0.43 10.32 13.45
N GLN A 51 0.15 10.48 12.25
CA GLN A 51 0.97 11.63 11.90
C GLN A 51 0.39 12.37 10.69
N SER A 52 0.58 13.68 10.66
CA SER A 52 0.19 14.51 9.51
C SER A 52 1.36 14.62 8.52
N TYR A 53 1.03 14.71 7.23
CA TYR A 53 2.02 15.03 6.22
C TYR A 53 2.71 16.37 6.48
N GLY A 54 3.99 16.44 6.11
CA GLY A 54 4.81 17.65 6.17
C GLY A 54 5.20 18.09 7.58
N LYS A 55 4.82 17.36 8.62
CA LYS A 55 5.19 17.70 10.00
C LYS A 55 6.37 16.82 10.45
N PRO A 56 7.51 17.43 10.80
CA PRO A 56 8.61 16.69 11.40
C PRO A 56 8.21 16.05 12.73
N LEU A 57 8.62 14.80 12.92
CA LEU A 57 8.47 14.05 14.16
C LEU A 57 9.83 13.56 14.61
N GLU A 58 10.28 13.96 15.79
CA GLU A 58 11.45 13.35 16.40
C GLU A 58 11.09 11.93 16.87
N VAL A 59 11.62 10.92 16.19
CA VAL A 59 11.38 9.49 16.49
C VAL A 59 12.39 8.94 17.48
N PHE A 60 13.58 9.55 17.50
CA PHE A 60 14.66 9.26 18.43
C PHE A 60 15.56 10.49 18.54
N PRO A 61 16.30 10.73 19.66
CA PRO A 61 17.26 11.82 19.74
C PRO A 61 18.21 11.86 18.55
N GLY A 62 18.20 12.97 17.80
CA GLY A 62 18.97 13.13 16.56
C GLY A 62 18.37 12.50 15.32
N ILE A 63 17.19 11.87 15.37
CA ILE A 63 16.51 11.32 14.21
C ILE A 63 15.12 11.91 14.09
N THR A 64 14.87 12.63 13.01
CA THR A 64 13.57 13.24 12.70
C THR A 64 13.00 12.61 11.43
N ALA A 65 11.73 12.17 11.49
CA ALA A 65 10.98 11.65 10.35
C ALA A 65 9.97 12.69 9.84
N THR A 66 9.83 12.79 8.52
CA THR A 66 8.78 13.59 7.88
C THR A 66 8.10 12.75 6.80
N PHE A 67 6.77 12.73 6.82
CA PHE A 67 5.95 12.01 5.84
C PHE A 67 5.49 12.98 4.75
N THR A 68 5.68 12.63 3.48
CA THR A 68 5.27 13.43 2.33
C THR A 68 4.29 12.64 1.48
N ASP A 69 3.12 13.21 1.18
CA ASP A 69 2.09 12.56 0.36
C ASP A 69 2.60 12.28 -1.04
N VAL A 70 2.61 11.04 -1.44
CA VAL A 70 3.10 10.60 -2.77
C VAL A 70 1.98 10.15 -3.70
N GLY A 71 0.72 10.34 -3.33
CA GLY A 71 -0.42 10.17 -4.22
C GLY A 71 -0.59 8.77 -4.81
N HIS A 72 -0.16 7.72 -4.10
CA HIS A 72 -0.33 6.34 -4.55
C HIS A 72 -1.63 5.73 -4.02
N LEU A 73 -1.81 5.70 -2.72
CA LEU A 73 -3.02 5.26 -2.02
C LEU A 73 -3.34 6.25 -0.89
N LEU A 74 -4.52 6.12 -0.27
CA LEU A 74 -4.87 6.89 0.92
C LEU A 74 -3.90 6.58 2.06
N GLY A 75 -3.15 7.59 2.50
CA GLY A 75 -2.15 7.46 3.55
C GLY A 75 -0.75 7.05 3.08
N SER A 76 -0.52 6.86 1.78
CA SER A 76 0.81 6.58 1.23
C SER A 76 1.76 7.76 1.44
N ALA A 77 3.01 7.47 1.76
CA ALA A 77 4.00 8.50 2.02
C ALA A 77 5.40 8.09 1.58
N SER A 78 6.17 9.06 1.06
CA SER A 78 7.62 9.02 1.18
C SER A 78 8.03 9.42 2.58
N ILE A 79 9.06 8.77 3.12
CA ILE A 79 9.60 9.06 4.43
C ILE A 79 10.97 9.71 4.28
N THR A 80 11.09 10.94 4.77
CA THR A 80 12.37 11.62 4.90
C THR A 80 12.87 11.43 6.32
N LEU A 81 14.02 10.80 6.48
CA LEU A 81 14.74 10.74 7.74
C LEU A 81 15.87 11.76 7.73
N GLN A 82 15.90 12.61 8.72
CA GLN A 82 17.03 13.49 9.01
C GLN A 82 17.78 12.92 10.21
N VAL A 83 19.02 12.50 9.98
CA VAL A 83 19.87 11.88 11.01
C VAL A 83 21.00 12.86 11.33
N THR A 84 21.11 13.23 12.61
CA THR A 84 22.14 14.14 13.09
C THR A 84 22.98 13.44 14.14
N GLU A 85 24.28 13.30 13.86
CA GLU A 85 25.27 12.72 14.77
C GLU A 85 26.55 13.56 14.74
N ASN A 86 27.12 13.82 15.90
CA ASN A 86 28.38 14.60 16.06
C ASN A 86 28.39 15.98 15.38
N GLY A 87 27.19 16.60 15.23
CA GLY A 87 27.03 17.91 14.57
C GLY A 87 26.91 17.84 13.03
N GLU A 88 26.99 16.68 12.44
CA GLU A 88 26.73 16.44 11.02
C GLU A 88 25.31 15.91 10.82
N SER A 89 24.65 16.35 9.76
CA SER A 89 23.29 15.91 9.41
C SER A 89 23.28 15.30 8.02
N GLN A 90 22.59 14.16 7.88
CA GLN A 90 22.34 13.49 6.61
C GLN A 90 20.84 13.30 6.41
N THR A 91 20.41 13.40 5.17
CA THR A 91 19.03 13.22 4.77
C THR A 91 18.90 11.95 3.95
N ILE A 92 18.08 11.01 4.43
CA ILE A 92 17.77 9.75 3.75
C ILE A 92 16.29 9.78 3.36
N VAL A 93 15.99 9.47 2.12
CA VAL A 93 14.60 9.39 1.62
C VAL A 93 14.28 7.96 1.23
N PHE A 94 13.19 7.45 1.78
CA PHE A 94 12.53 6.22 1.33
C PHE A 94 11.32 6.61 0.50
N SER A 95 11.31 6.27 -0.79
CA SER A 95 10.26 6.72 -1.71
C SER A 95 8.88 6.19 -1.34
N GLY A 96 8.81 4.97 -0.82
CA GLY A 96 7.57 4.19 -0.90
C GLY A 96 7.16 4.01 -2.36
N ASP A 97 5.90 3.66 -2.58
CA ASP A 97 5.31 3.57 -3.91
C ASP A 97 4.75 4.94 -4.31
N ILE A 98 5.28 5.51 -5.40
CA ILE A 98 4.90 6.84 -5.87
C ILE A 98 3.73 6.72 -6.85
N GLY A 99 2.69 7.50 -6.63
CA GLY A 99 1.49 7.50 -7.48
C GLY A 99 1.64 8.31 -8.76
N ASN A 100 0.61 8.22 -9.60
CA ASN A 100 0.52 8.95 -10.85
C ASN A 100 -0.18 10.31 -10.66
N LEU A 101 0.08 11.24 -11.59
CA LEU A 101 -0.61 12.52 -11.65
C LEU A 101 -2.08 12.35 -12.07
N ASN A 102 -2.93 13.26 -11.57
CA ASN A 102 -4.34 13.39 -11.98
C ASN A 102 -5.18 12.12 -11.76
N GLN A 103 -4.98 11.45 -10.65
CA GLN A 103 -5.84 10.35 -10.24
C GLN A 103 -7.16 10.90 -9.63
N PRO A 104 -8.31 10.22 -9.85
CA PRO A 104 -9.62 10.80 -9.49
C PRO A 104 -9.83 10.95 -7.98
N LEU A 105 -9.32 10.05 -7.15
CA LEU A 105 -9.60 10.01 -5.71
C LEU A 105 -8.44 10.50 -4.85
N ILE A 106 -7.26 10.66 -5.42
CA ILE A 106 -6.00 10.85 -4.70
C ILE A 106 -5.33 12.14 -5.16
N ARG A 107 -4.68 12.84 -4.25
CA ARG A 107 -3.90 14.03 -4.58
C ARG A 107 -2.70 13.68 -5.45
N ASN A 108 -2.26 14.63 -6.25
CA ASN A 108 -1.02 14.48 -6.99
C ASN A 108 0.17 14.28 -6.04
N PRO A 109 1.14 13.43 -6.40
CA PRO A 109 2.33 13.21 -5.60
C PRO A 109 3.13 14.51 -5.42
N GLN A 110 3.64 14.69 -4.20
CA GLN A 110 4.63 15.71 -3.90
C GLN A 110 6.02 15.11 -4.04
N TYR A 111 6.89 15.79 -4.79
CA TYR A 111 8.25 15.30 -5.02
C TYR A 111 9.24 15.94 -4.07
N LEU A 112 10.15 15.11 -3.56
CA LEU A 112 11.27 15.57 -2.74
C LEU A 112 12.43 15.97 -3.64
N THR A 113 13.08 17.11 -3.32
CA THR A 113 14.07 17.73 -4.21
C THR A 113 15.49 17.60 -3.72
N LYS A 114 15.70 17.18 -2.47
CA LYS A 114 17.03 17.04 -1.85
C LYS A 114 17.09 15.84 -0.95
N ALA A 115 18.14 15.05 -1.09
CA ALA A 115 18.52 13.96 -0.22
C ALA A 115 20.01 13.65 -0.41
N ASP A 116 20.66 13.14 0.63
CA ASP A 116 22.01 12.59 0.54
C ASP A 116 21.94 11.14 0.05
N PHE A 117 20.91 10.42 0.50
CA PHE A 117 20.64 9.05 0.08
C PHE A 117 19.16 8.86 -0.28
N VAL A 118 18.91 8.05 -1.33
CA VAL A 118 17.56 7.70 -1.76
C VAL A 118 17.44 6.20 -1.88
N VAL A 119 16.43 5.64 -1.19
CA VAL A 119 16.00 4.25 -1.33
C VAL A 119 14.65 4.28 -2.03
N MET A 120 14.58 3.75 -3.25
CA MET A 120 13.38 3.86 -4.07
C MET A 120 12.95 2.52 -4.66
N GLU A 121 11.66 2.40 -4.94
CA GLU A 121 11.11 1.27 -5.68
C GLU A 121 11.69 1.20 -7.10
N SER A 122 11.64 -0.01 -7.67
CA SER A 122 12.01 -0.25 -9.08
C SER A 122 11.07 -1.22 -9.78
N THR A 123 9.84 -1.33 -9.31
CA THR A 123 8.83 -2.29 -9.79
C THR A 123 8.61 -2.22 -11.30
N TYR A 124 8.54 -1.01 -11.84
CA TYR A 124 8.43 -0.76 -13.28
C TYR A 124 9.64 -0.02 -13.85
N GLY A 125 10.82 -0.23 -13.26
CA GLY A 125 12.05 0.44 -13.66
C GLY A 125 12.50 0.14 -15.10
N ASP A 126 12.00 -0.92 -15.69
CA ASP A 126 12.24 -1.36 -17.09
C ASP A 126 11.14 -0.96 -18.07
N ARG A 127 10.10 -0.22 -17.64
CA ARG A 127 8.91 0.09 -18.45
C ARG A 127 8.61 1.58 -18.47
N LEU A 128 8.01 2.00 -19.58
CA LEU A 128 7.48 3.35 -19.73
C LEU A 128 5.95 3.28 -19.69
N HIS A 129 5.32 4.30 -19.11
CA HIS A 129 3.88 4.50 -19.24
C HIS A 129 3.53 4.85 -20.68
N PRO A 130 2.37 4.40 -21.21
CA PRO A 130 1.87 4.86 -22.50
C PRO A 130 1.79 6.39 -22.53
N GLY A 131 2.21 7.01 -23.64
CA GLY A 131 2.25 8.47 -23.76
C GLY A 131 0.87 9.12 -23.71
N GLU A 132 -0.16 8.44 -24.23
CA GLU A 132 -1.56 8.89 -24.17
C GLU A 132 -2.34 7.97 -23.20
N ARG A 133 -3.13 8.59 -22.34
CA ARG A 133 -4.05 7.83 -21.47
C ARG A 133 -5.29 7.46 -22.29
N PRO A 134 -5.64 6.16 -22.36
CA PRO A 134 -6.88 5.74 -22.96
C PRO A 134 -8.09 6.33 -22.20
N ASP A 135 -9.20 6.47 -22.87
CA ASP A 135 -10.48 6.75 -22.23
C ASP A 135 -10.99 5.46 -21.57
N TYR A 136 -10.51 5.21 -20.35
CA TYR A 136 -10.83 3.99 -19.60
C TYR A 136 -12.33 3.81 -19.36
N ILE A 137 -13.09 4.91 -19.23
CA ILE A 137 -14.55 4.85 -19.04
C ILE A 137 -15.22 4.33 -20.30
N LYS A 138 -14.81 4.83 -21.47
CA LYS A 138 -15.34 4.37 -22.73
C LYS A 138 -14.99 2.90 -23.02
N GLU A 139 -13.74 2.51 -22.76
CA GLU A 139 -13.30 1.13 -22.96
C GLU A 139 -14.03 0.17 -22.03
N LEU A 140 -14.11 0.49 -20.72
CA LEU A 140 -14.82 -0.34 -19.76
C LEU A 140 -16.30 -0.44 -20.10
N THR A 141 -16.93 0.67 -20.47
CA THR A 141 -18.34 0.69 -20.88
C THR A 141 -18.58 -0.23 -22.08
N GLY A 142 -17.65 -0.25 -23.05
CA GLY A 142 -17.71 -1.15 -24.20
C GLY A 142 -17.63 -2.62 -23.78
N ILE A 143 -16.67 -2.97 -22.93
CA ILE A 143 -16.49 -4.34 -22.41
C ILE A 143 -17.73 -4.80 -21.62
N LEU A 144 -18.27 -3.94 -20.74
CA LEU A 144 -19.44 -4.25 -19.93
C LEU A 144 -20.66 -4.51 -20.83
N LYS A 145 -20.94 -3.63 -21.80
CA LYS A 145 -22.05 -3.80 -22.73
C LYS A 145 -21.93 -5.10 -23.52
N GLU A 146 -20.79 -5.32 -24.18
CA GLU A 146 -20.58 -6.51 -25.00
C GLU A 146 -20.74 -7.82 -24.19
N THR A 147 -20.25 -7.81 -22.93
CA THR A 147 -20.30 -8.99 -22.07
C THR A 147 -21.70 -9.25 -21.56
N PHE A 148 -22.42 -8.21 -21.14
CA PHE A 148 -23.80 -8.36 -20.63
C PHE A 148 -24.79 -8.68 -21.74
N ASP A 149 -24.62 -8.15 -22.96
CA ASP A 149 -25.45 -8.50 -24.11
C ASP A 149 -25.35 -10.00 -24.46
N LYS A 150 -24.21 -10.63 -24.12
CA LYS A 150 -23.98 -12.08 -24.26
C LYS A 150 -24.41 -12.90 -23.04
N GLY A 151 -24.96 -12.26 -21.99
CA GLY A 151 -25.30 -12.91 -20.73
C GLY A 151 -24.11 -13.34 -19.88
N GLY A 152 -22.92 -12.78 -20.12
CA GLY A 152 -21.69 -13.09 -19.41
C GLY A 152 -21.48 -12.26 -18.15
N ASN A 153 -20.37 -12.54 -17.44
CA ASN A 153 -19.91 -11.80 -16.28
C ASN A 153 -18.56 -11.17 -16.58
N VAL A 154 -18.32 -9.97 -16.02
CA VAL A 154 -17.01 -9.29 -16.06
C VAL A 154 -16.31 -9.49 -14.72
N VAL A 155 -15.07 -10.00 -14.75
CA VAL A 155 -14.24 -10.19 -13.57
C VAL A 155 -13.13 -9.15 -13.60
N ILE A 156 -13.08 -8.30 -12.57
CA ILE A 156 -12.10 -7.23 -12.43
C ILE A 156 -11.21 -7.55 -11.21
N PRO A 157 -9.97 -8.01 -11.41
CA PRO A 157 -9.06 -8.26 -10.28
C PRO A 157 -8.67 -6.93 -9.62
N SER A 158 -8.96 -6.81 -8.34
CA SER A 158 -8.72 -5.60 -7.56
C SER A 158 -8.35 -5.96 -6.13
N PHE A 159 -7.42 -5.21 -5.55
CA PHE A 159 -7.20 -5.26 -4.11
C PHE A 159 -8.31 -4.53 -3.36
N ALA A 160 -8.46 -4.82 -2.08
CA ALA A 160 -9.46 -4.19 -1.21
C ALA A 160 -9.28 -2.66 -1.13
N VAL A 161 -8.06 -2.15 -1.31
CA VAL A 161 -7.74 -0.71 -1.30
C VAL A 161 -7.14 -0.29 -2.64
N GLY A 162 -7.55 0.88 -3.12
CA GLY A 162 -7.10 1.49 -4.36
C GLY A 162 -8.06 1.23 -5.50
N ARG A 163 -7.78 0.28 -6.39
CA ARG A 163 -8.58 0.04 -7.60
C ARG A 163 -10.05 -0.24 -7.34
N THR A 164 -10.38 -0.90 -6.23
CA THR A 164 -11.81 -1.14 -5.88
C THR A 164 -12.56 0.18 -5.71
N GLN A 165 -11.96 1.17 -5.03
CA GLN A 165 -12.59 2.47 -4.83
C GLN A 165 -12.65 3.27 -6.15
N GLU A 166 -11.62 3.19 -6.98
CA GLU A 166 -11.62 3.81 -8.32
C GLU A 166 -12.74 3.26 -9.21
N MET A 167 -13.04 1.95 -9.09
CA MET A 167 -14.12 1.31 -9.85
C MET A 167 -15.52 1.67 -9.35
N LEU A 168 -15.64 2.07 -8.08
CA LEU A 168 -16.91 2.48 -7.46
C LEU A 168 -17.20 3.97 -7.63
N TYR A 169 -16.18 4.77 -7.92
CA TYR A 169 -16.27 6.22 -8.12
C TYR A 169 -16.69 6.57 -9.54
#